data_4428f5e03e91d4accf8aaea769d9822d
#
_entry.id   4428f5e03e91d4accf8aaea769d9822d
#
_cell.length_a   1.000
_cell.length_b   1.000
_cell.length_c   1.000
_cell.angle_alpha   90.00
_cell.angle_beta   90.00
_cell.angle_gamma   90.00
#
_symmetry.space_group_name_H-M   'P 1'
#
loop_
_entity.id
_entity.type
_entity.pdbx_description
1 polymer ?
#
loop_
_entity_poly.entity_id
_entity_poly.type
_entity_poly.pdbx_seq_one_letter_code
_entity_poly.pdbx_strand_id
1 'polypeptide(L)'
;MAVGMLTVPQAVAYALLAGLPAQAGLYACLAPMVIHALLSSSRQLIVGPVAIAALMVASTVGQHAAAYSDAYLGITTVLSLQVGVILILLRALQVGGIVNLLSHPVISGFVNGAAVVIIISQLAPLTGIATTSRVDDGAVDRIVLLVRFVTEVNPTAIALGVGSLLLMAAVRRWGPALVRSGAKVGGDGDVRHALGRTGPVLVTVLGTAVVAGFGLDVGVVGSVPAGLPELTLPLLDAQLWWDLAPNAVLIALVAFVESYSIGKTLAARQRRRIDSHQELLALGAANIGASLSGAYPVAGSFSRSSVNYASGARTPASALVCAVIIVLTLLWLTPLFANLPHAVLAAVVIVAVYELADFRSVVRDWRFYRGDVLTHFATFAGVLLAGVEAGLLIGVGISVVLFMRGSARPHIAVVGRLGDTPHFRNVKRYEVRTWSHLVAARVDESFYFANADTLESRLAELVDNPEGMPEDGDSAGGQAVEHLLIIMSAVNFIDTTGLEMLQRLTHRLARRDVAVHFCEIKGPVRDQLEHVAVDEWLTGRVFQTTDDAFNTLTEAAGKWIWRDVPANTRD
;
A
#
# COMPACT_ATOMS: atom_id res chain seq x y z
N MET A 1 27.41 1.96 -11.70
CA MET A 1 28.24 0.77 -11.40
C MET A 1 27.85 0.10 -10.09
N ALA A 2 27.84 0.76 -8.93
CA ALA A 2 27.48 0.14 -7.63
C ALA A 2 26.13 -0.58 -7.65
N VAL A 3 25.10 0.01 -8.29
CA VAL A 3 23.78 -0.62 -8.42
C VAL A 3 23.82 -1.89 -9.26
N GLY A 4 24.55 -1.89 -10.39
CA GLY A 4 24.67 -3.07 -11.25
C GLY A 4 25.32 -4.25 -10.51
N MET A 5 26.38 -3.99 -9.76
CA MET A 5 27.04 -5.02 -8.95
C MET A 5 26.11 -5.60 -7.87
N LEU A 6 25.32 -4.75 -7.20
CA LEU A 6 24.35 -5.17 -6.19
C LEU A 6 23.18 -5.96 -6.81
N THR A 7 22.79 -5.61 -8.04
CA THR A 7 21.66 -6.22 -8.74
C THR A 7 21.91 -7.69 -9.06
N VAL A 8 23.13 -8.07 -9.44
CA VAL A 8 23.46 -9.44 -9.87
C VAL A 8 23.13 -10.49 -8.82
N PRO A 9 23.69 -10.47 -7.58
CA PRO A 9 23.36 -11.49 -6.58
C PRO A 9 21.89 -11.47 -6.15
N GLN A 10 21.28 -10.29 -6.07
CA GLN A 10 19.85 -10.17 -5.74
C GLN A 10 18.95 -10.76 -6.83
N ALA A 11 19.29 -10.54 -8.11
CA ALA A 11 18.52 -11.06 -9.23
C ALA A 11 18.52 -12.59 -9.26
N VAL A 12 19.69 -13.20 -9.06
CA VAL A 12 19.84 -14.65 -8.95
C VAL A 12 19.05 -15.18 -7.77
N ALA A 13 19.20 -14.56 -6.60
CA ALA A 13 18.52 -14.99 -5.37
C ALA A 13 16.99 -14.92 -5.49
N TYR A 14 16.45 -13.87 -6.11
CA TYR A 14 15.00 -13.73 -6.30
C TYR A 14 14.44 -14.65 -7.38
N ALA A 15 15.22 -15.02 -8.40
CA ALA A 15 14.81 -16.06 -9.34
C ALA A 15 14.65 -17.42 -8.64
N LEU A 16 15.59 -17.79 -7.80
CA LEU A 16 15.50 -19.03 -7.02
C LEU A 16 14.33 -19.00 -6.02
N LEU A 17 14.07 -17.84 -5.40
CA LEU A 17 12.89 -17.63 -4.55
C LEU A 17 11.59 -17.81 -5.34
N ALA A 18 11.57 -17.38 -6.61
CA ALA A 18 10.43 -17.54 -7.51
C ALA A 18 10.28 -18.98 -8.06
N GLY A 19 11.16 -19.91 -7.73
CA GLY A 19 11.19 -21.28 -8.28
C GLY A 19 11.69 -21.34 -9.72
N LEU A 20 12.47 -20.36 -10.15
CA LEU A 20 12.99 -20.20 -11.51
C LEU A 20 14.52 -20.40 -11.55
N PRO A 21 15.06 -20.81 -12.70
CA PRO A 21 16.50 -20.87 -12.89
C PRO A 21 17.16 -19.48 -12.70
N ALA A 22 18.40 -19.46 -12.22
CA ALA A 22 19.14 -18.24 -11.89
C ALA A 22 19.21 -17.21 -13.04
N GLN A 23 19.31 -17.67 -14.30
CA GLN A 23 19.34 -16.81 -15.48
C GLN A 23 18.06 -15.99 -15.65
N ALA A 24 16.88 -16.50 -15.27
CA ALA A 24 15.62 -15.77 -15.39
C ALA A 24 15.64 -14.47 -14.57
N GLY A 25 16.33 -14.46 -13.42
CA GLY A 25 16.55 -13.26 -12.62
C GLY A 25 17.41 -12.21 -13.31
N LEU A 26 18.46 -12.64 -14.01
CA LEU A 26 19.30 -11.73 -14.79
C LEU A 26 18.56 -11.20 -16.01
N TYR A 27 17.76 -12.03 -16.68
CA TYR A 27 16.90 -11.61 -17.79
C TYR A 27 15.87 -10.57 -17.37
N ALA A 28 15.30 -10.71 -16.16
CA ALA A 28 14.39 -9.72 -15.57
C ALA A 28 15.05 -8.36 -15.31
N CYS A 29 16.37 -8.26 -15.38
CA CYS A 29 17.13 -7.01 -15.25
C CYS A 29 17.53 -6.40 -16.60
N LEU A 30 17.20 -7.00 -17.74
CA LEU A 30 17.59 -6.48 -19.06
C LEU A 30 16.47 -5.70 -19.73
N ALA A 31 15.64 -6.37 -20.54
CA ALA A 31 14.58 -5.71 -21.30
C ALA A 31 13.66 -4.87 -20.41
N PRO A 32 13.16 -5.38 -19.24
CA PRO A 32 12.31 -4.60 -18.37
C PRO A 32 12.95 -3.30 -17.86
N MET A 33 14.22 -3.36 -17.46
CA MET A 33 14.94 -2.20 -16.92
C MET A 33 15.17 -1.13 -18.00
N VAL A 34 15.54 -1.55 -19.23
CA VAL A 34 15.74 -0.64 -20.36
C VAL A 34 14.41 0.01 -20.77
N ILE A 35 13.34 -0.78 -20.93
CA ILE A 35 12.02 -0.28 -21.32
C ILE A 35 11.51 0.73 -20.29
N HIS A 36 11.58 0.38 -19.00
CA HIS A 36 11.18 1.28 -17.94
C HIS A 36 12.00 2.57 -17.92
N ALA A 37 13.33 2.49 -18.08
CA ALA A 37 14.20 3.66 -18.10
C ALA A 37 13.88 4.64 -19.24
N LEU A 38 13.38 4.14 -20.37
CA LEU A 38 13.01 4.95 -21.52
C LEU A 38 11.61 5.57 -21.40
N LEU A 39 10.68 4.89 -20.73
CA LEU A 39 9.27 5.30 -20.68
C LEU A 39 8.86 5.96 -19.35
N SER A 40 9.61 5.75 -18.26
CA SER A 40 9.25 6.23 -16.92
C SER A 40 9.46 7.72 -16.74
N SER A 41 8.62 8.35 -15.93
CA SER A 41 8.81 9.71 -15.41
C SER A 41 9.81 9.77 -14.25
N SER A 42 10.09 8.63 -13.62
CA SER A 42 11.03 8.52 -12.50
C SER A 42 12.47 8.42 -12.98
N ARG A 43 13.37 9.24 -12.41
CA ARG A 43 14.78 9.29 -12.81
C ARG A 43 15.67 8.32 -12.06
N GLN A 44 15.28 7.88 -10.87
CA GLN A 44 16.11 7.07 -9.99
C GLN A 44 15.56 5.68 -9.74
N LEU A 45 14.31 5.42 -10.11
CA LEU A 45 13.68 4.13 -9.90
C LEU A 45 14.39 3.06 -10.76
N ILE A 46 14.80 1.99 -10.12
CA ILE A 46 15.40 0.82 -10.77
C ILE A 46 14.37 -0.32 -10.69
N VAL A 47 13.85 -0.70 -11.86
CA VAL A 47 12.93 -1.82 -12.02
C VAL A 47 13.70 -3.10 -12.29
N GLY A 48 13.16 -4.22 -11.85
CA GLY A 48 13.70 -5.57 -12.05
C GLY A 48 13.09 -6.53 -11.03
N PRO A 49 13.70 -7.70 -10.81
CA PRO A 49 13.21 -8.69 -9.86
C PRO A 49 13.16 -8.13 -8.43
N VAL A 50 12.06 -8.41 -7.73
CA VAL A 50 11.87 -8.04 -6.32
C VAL A 50 11.35 -9.22 -5.53
N ALA A 51 11.67 -9.28 -4.23
CA ALA A 51 11.37 -10.42 -3.39
C ALA A 51 9.86 -10.72 -3.28
N ILE A 52 9.03 -9.68 -3.19
CA ILE A 52 7.57 -9.81 -3.06
C ILE A 52 6.98 -10.38 -4.36
N ALA A 53 7.34 -9.84 -5.52
CA ALA A 53 6.88 -10.38 -6.80
C ALA A 53 7.36 -11.82 -7.01
N ALA A 54 8.61 -12.13 -6.64
CA ALA A 54 9.16 -13.49 -6.69
C ALA A 54 8.34 -14.48 -5.84
N LEU A 55 7.97 -14.08 -4.62
CA LEU A 55 7.13 -14.89 -3.74
C LEU A 55 5.71 -15.10 -4.31
N MET A 56 5.11 -14.05 -4.87
CA MET A 56 3.78 -14.15 -5.49
C MET A 56 3.81 -15.04 -6.75
N VAL A 57 4.88 -14.95 -7.57
CA VAL A 57 5.08 -15.87 -8.70
C VAL A 57 5.20 -17.30 -8.21
N ALA A 58 6.00 -17.53 -7.16
CA ALA A 58 6.17 -18.86 -6.56
C ALA A 58 4.84 -19.45 -6.08
N SER A 59 4.02 -18.65 -5.39
CA SER A 59 2.69 -19.04 -4.90
C SER A 59 1.71 -19.33 -6.05
N THR A 60 1.66 -18.47 -7.07
CA THR A 60 0.72 -18.59 -8.18
C THR A 60 1.09 -19.74 -9.13
N VAL A 61 2.35 -19.76 -9.60
CA VAL A 61 2.78 -20.73 -10.63
C VAL A 61 3.02 -22.10 -10.04
N GLY A 62 3.40 -22.18 -8.75
CA GLY A 62 3.61 -23.43 -8.03
C GLY A 62 2.37 -24.32 -7.93
N GLN A 63 1.17 -23.74 -8.04
CA GLN A 63 -0.10 -24.49 -8.09
C GLN A 63 -0.32 -25.21 -9.43
N HIS A 64 0.37 -24.76 -10.49
CA HIS A 64 0.15 -25.24 -11.86
C HIS A 64 1.29 -26.14 -12.40
N ALA A 65 2.53 -25.93 -11.93
CA ALA A 65 3.70 -26.66 -12.41
C ALA A 65 4.75 -26.83 -11.31
N ALA A 66 5.61 -27.82 -11.48
CA ALA A 66 6.76 -28.03 -10.59
C ALA A 66 7.82 -26.95 -10.86
N ALA A 67 8.41 -26.40 -9.78
CA ALA A 67 9.49 -25.42 -9.88
C ALA A 67 10.65 -25.94 -10.76
N TYR A 68 11.32 -25.04 -11.45
CA TYR A 68 12.43 -25.27 -12.37
C TYR A 68 12.07 -26.09 -13.63
N SER A 69 10.80 -26.41 -13.89
CA SER A 69 10.37 -27.06 -15.14
C SER A 69 10.16 -26.05 -16.26
N ASP A 70 10.22 -26.52 -17.52
CA ASP A 70 9.93 -25.69 -18.70
C ASP A 70 8.46 -25.18 -18.69
N ALA A 71 7.54 -26.02 -18.21
CA ALA A 71 6.14 -25.62 -18.02
C ALA A 71 6.02 -24.47 -17.02
N TYR A 72 6.77 -24.50 -15.92
CA TYR A 72 6.80 -23.43 -14.92
C TYR A 72 7.28 -22.11 -15.53
N LEU A 73 8.35 -22.15 -16.32
CA LEU A 73 8.86 -20.98 -17.02
C LEU A 73 7.84 -20.43 -18.02
N GLY A 74 7.19 -21.31 -18.80
CA GLY A 74 6.14 -20.94 -19.75
C GLY A 74 4.96 -20.24 -19.08
N ILE A 75 4.46 -20.79 -17.97
CA ILE A 75 3.36 -20.17 -17.19
C ILE A 75 3.79 -18.82 -16.61
N THR A 76 5.02 -18.72 -16.13
CA THR A 76 5.58 -17.49 -15.60
C THR A 76 5.63 -16.37 -16.65
N THR A 77 5.96 -16.68 -17.90
CA THR A 77 5.96 -15.69 -18.99
C THR A 77 4.54 -15.22 -19.34
N VAL A 78 3.53 -16.10 -19.30
CA VAL A 78 2.12 -15.72 -19.43
C VAL A 78 1.69 -14.77 -18.30
N LEU A 79 2.04 -15.10 -17.06
CA LEU A 79 1.75 -14.26 -15.91
C LEU A 79 2.37 -12.86 -16.04
N SER A 80 3.63 -12.78 -16.51
CA SER A 80 4.31 -11.51 -16.78
C SER A 80 3.59 -10.68 -17.85
N LEU A 81 3.13 -11.33 -18.92
CA LEU A 81 2.37 -10.67 -19.97
C LEU A 81 1.04 -10.11 -19.43
N GLN A 82 0.31 -10.92 -18.67
CA GLN A 82 -0.94 -10.49 -18.07
C GLN A 82 -0.76 -9.29 -17.14
N VAL A 83 0.25 -9.32 -16.27
CA VAL A 83 0.60 -8.18 -15.40
C VAL A 83 0.85 -6.92 -16.24
N GLY A 84 1.63 -7.06 -17.31
CA GLY A 84 1.93 -5.96 -18.23
C GLY A 84 0.68 -5.39 -18.91
N VAL A 85 -0.17 -6.27 -19.45
CA VAL A 85 -1.44 -5.89 -20.11
C VAL A 85 -2.39 -5.20 -19.11
N ILE A 86 -2.55 -5.75 -17.89
CA ILE A 86 -3.40 -5.18 -16.86
C ILE A 86 -2.95 -3.75 -16.51
N LEU A 87 -1.65 -3.52 -16.33
CA LEU A 87 -1.12 -2.19 -16.03
C LEU A 87 -1.39 -1.18 -17.17
N ILE A 88 -1.27 -1.62 -18.44
CA ILE A 88 -1.60 -0.77 -19.59
C ILE A 88 -3.10 -0.50 -19.67
N LEU A 89 -3.94 -1.48 -19.38
CA LEU A 89 -5.39 -1.30 -19.31
C LEU A 89 -5.79 -0.33 -18.21
N LEU A 90 -5.20 -0.42 -17.02
CA LEU A 90 -5.43 0.53 -15.92
C LEU A 90 -5.05 1.96 -16.33
N ARG A 91 -3.99 2.13 -17.13
CA ARG A 91 -3.65 3.43 -17.71
C ARG A 91 -4.70 3.91 -18.73
N ALA A 92 -5.14 3.03 -19.63
CA ALA A 92 -6.13 3.36 -20.65
C ALA A 92 -7.48 3.78 -20.04
N LEU A 93 -7.87 3.13 -18.95
CA LEU A 93 -9.05 3.45 -18.16
C LEU A 93 -8.87 4.68 -17.25
N GLN A 94 -7.70 5.32 -17.29
CA GLN A 94 -7.35 6.47 -16.45
C GLN A 94 -7.49 6.23 -14.95
N VAL A 95 -7.38 4.99 -14.51
CA VAL A 95 -7.54 4.57 -13.11
C VAL A 95 -6.20 4.68 -12.33
N GLY A 96 -5.38 5.68 -12.65
CA GLY A 96 -4.12 5.93 -11.91
C GLY A 96 -4.32 6.18 -10.41
N GLY A 97 -5.54 6.56 -10.00
CA GLY A 97 -5.94 6.70 -8.60
C GLY A 97 -6.20 5.38 -7.86
N ILE A 98 -6.18 4.21 -8.54
CA ILE A 98 -6.39 2.89 -7.92
C ILE A 98 -5.35 2.57 -6.81
N VAL A 99 -4.19 3.23 -6.87
CA VAL A 99 -3.18 3.19 -5.78
C VAL A 99 -3.80 3.58 -4.43
N ASN A 100 -4.78 4.47 -4.43
CA ASN A 100 -5.42 4.96 -3.22
C ASN A 100 -6.41 3.94 -2.62
N LEU A 101 -6.79 2.89 -3.36
CA LEU A 101 -7.62 1.80 -2.83
C LEU A 101 -6.83 0.89 -1.88
N LEU A 102 -5.51 0.78 -2.10
CA LEU A 102 -4.63 0.10 -1.17
C LEU A 102 -4.21 1.09 -0.08
N SER A 103 -4.90 1.06 1.04
CA SER A 103 -4.55 1.92 2.18
C SER A 103 -3.15 1.61 2.70
N HIS A 104 -2.47 2.61 3.27
CA HIS A 104 -1.14 2.42 3.84
C HIS A 104 -1.04 1.25 4.84
N PRO A 105 -2.02 1.02 5.75
CA PRO A 105 -2.02 -0.12 6.65
C PRO A 105 -2.07 -1.48 5.94
N VAL A 106 -2.84 -1.61 4.84
CA VAL A 106 -2.89 -2.83 4.03
C VAL A 106 -1.51 -3.14 3.45
N ILE A 107 -0.89 -2.14 2.80
CA ILE A 107 0.44 -2.30 2.18
C ILE A 107 1.48 -2.65 3.25
N SER A 108 1.49 -1.93 4.37
CA SER A 108 2.46 -2.17 5.45
C SER A 108 2.28 -3.55 6.09
N GLY A 109 1.03 -3.97 6.36
CA GLY A 109 0.72 -5.32 6.87
C GLY A 109 1.14 -6.41 5.89
N PHE A 110 0.86 -6.21 4.61
CA PHE A 110 1.25 -7.12 3.53
C PHE A 110 2.78 -7.25 3.40
N VAL A 111 3.50 -6.14 3.33
CA VAL A 111 4.97 -6.13 3.21
C VAL A 111 5.63 -6.78 4.43
N ASN A 112 5.16 -6.49 5.65
CA ASN A 112 5.68 -7.09 6.87
C ASN A 112 5.38 -8.60 6.92
N GLY A 113 4.17 -9.03 6.54
CA GLY A 113 3.81 -10.44 6.45
C GLY A 113 4.63 -11.19 5.40
N ALA A 114 4.73 -10.64 4.19
CA ALA A 114 5.56 -11.20 3.13
C ALA A 114 7.04 -11.29 3.53
N ALA A 115 7.55 -10.26 4.23
CA ALA A 115 8.92 -10.29 4.75
C ALA A 115 9.17 -11.48 5.68
N VAL A 116 8.24 -11.75 6.60
CA VAL A 116 8.33 -12.90 7.50
C VAL A 116 8.27 -14.23 6.73
N VAL A 117 7.33 -14.36 5.78
CA VAL A 117 7.20 -15.56 4.94
C VAL A 117 8.48 -15.81 4.14
N ILE A 118 9.05 -14.75 3.54
CA ILE A 118 10.31 -14.86 2.78
C ILE A 118 11.46 -15.27 3.71
N ILE A 119 11.61 -14.65 4.88
CA ILE A 119 12.66 -15.03 5.83
C ILE A 119 12.52 -16.51 6.21
N ILE A 120 11.32 -16.98 6.52
CA ILE A 120 11.06 -18.40 6.85
C ILE A 120 11.45 -19.29 5.66
N SER A 121 11.10 -18.91 4.42
CA SER A 121 11.45 -19.69 3.23
C SER A 121 12.95 -19.78 2.99
N GLN A 122 13.73 -18.79 3.45
CA GLN A 122 15.18 -18.78 3.31
C GLN A 122 15.92 -19.58 4.39
N LEU A 123 15.22 -20.04 5.43
CA LEU A 123 15.88 -20.82 6.49
C LEU A 123 16.36 -22.20 5.99
N ALA A 124 15.62 -22.87 5.10
CA ALA A 124 16.02 -24.14 4.52
C ALA A 124 17.31 -24.03 3.69
N PRO A 125 17.41 -23.15 2.67
CA PRO A 125 18.67 -22.98 1.94
C PRO A 125 19.81 -22.42 2.81
N LEU A 126 19.50 -21.62 3.84
CA LEU A 126 20.50 -21.10 4.79
C LEU A 126 21.14 -22.22 5.62
N THR A 127 20.35 -23.23 6.01
CA THR A 127 20.78 -24.36 6.83
C THR A 127 21.24 -25.56 6.00
N GLY A 128 21.12 -25.48 4.68
CA GLY A 128 21.51 -26.57 3.76
C GLY A 128 20.56 -27.76 3.76
N ILE A 129 19.33 -27.60 4.33
CA ILE A 129 18.31 -28.65 4.29
C ILE A 129 17.78 -28.75 2.87
N ALA A 130 17.91 -29.93 2.26
CA ALA A 130 17.30 -30.24 0.98
C ALA A 130 15.79 -30.48 1.17
N THR A 131 14.99 -29.44 1.10
CA THR A 131 13.54 -29.58 1.19
C THR A 131 12.94 -29.90 -0.18
N THR A 132 12.15 -30.96 -0.25
CA THR A 132 11.22 -31.24 -1.36
C THR A 132 9.88 -30.50 -1.15
N SER A 133 9.88 -29.44 -0.31
CA SER A 133 8.67 -28.67 -0.02
C SER A 133 8.16 -28.04 -1.30
N ARG A 134 6.87 -28.19 -1.56
CA ARG A 134 6.19 -27.45 -2.62
C ARG A 134 6.31 -25.97 -2.31
N VAL A 135 6.50 -25.18 -3.34
CA VAL A 135 6.61 -23.71 -3.22
C VAL A 135 5.35 -23.10 -2.59
N ASP A 136 4.26 -23.85 -2.62
CA ASP A 136 2.93 -23.47 -2.15
C ASP A 136 2.67 -23.66 -0.64
N ASP A 137 3.62 -24.27 0.08
CA ASP A 137 3.48 -24.50 1.53
C ASP A 137 3.43 -23.14 2.28
N GLY A 138 2.43 -22.98 3.14
CA GLY A 138 2.28 -21.81 4.00
C GLY A 138 3.46 -21.62 4.96
N ALA A 139 3.55 -20.47 5.60
CA ALA A 139 4.64 -20.19 6.57
C ALA A 139 4.69 -21.24 7.70
N VAL A 140 3.53 -21.70 8.15
CA VAL A 140 3.41 -22.71 9.21
C VAL A 140 3.95 -24.05 8.74
N ASP A 141 3.58 -24.51 7.54
CA ASP A 141 4.02 -25.78 6.98
C ASP A 141 5.54 -25.81 6.78
N ARG A 142 6.11 -24.70 6.35
CA ARG A 142 7.57 -24.53 6.20
C ARG A 142 8.30 -24.62 7.54
N ILE A 143 7.75 -24.04 8.60
CA ILE A 143 8.31 -24.15 9.95
C ILE A 143 8.25 -25.61 10.42
N VAL A 144 7.12 -26.30 10.22
CA VAL A 144 6.95 -27.71 10.58
C VAL A 144 7.97 -28.59 9.85
N LEU A 145 8.17 -28.35 8.55
CA LEU A 145 9.18 -29.04 7.74
C LEU A 145 10.61 -28.80 8.27
N LEU A 146 10.96 -27.56 8.58
CA LEU A 146 12.26 -27.20 9.15
C LEU A 146 12.53 -27.93 10.48
N VAL A 147 11.52 -27.97 11.35
CA VAL A 147 11.64 -28.71 12.64
C VAL A 147 11.77 -30.20 12.41
N ARG A 148 11.05 -30.78 11.44
CA ARG A 148 11.10 -32.21 11.12
C ARG A 148 12.46 -32.64 10.56
N PHE A 149 13.10 -31.80 9.75
CA PHE A 149 14.38 -32.09 9.11
C PHE A 149 15.57 -31.41 9.81
N VAL A 150 15.42 -31.03 11.07
CA VAL A 150 16.48 -30.34 11.83
C VAL A 150 17.74 -31.21 11.99
N THR A 151 17.62 -32.54 11.86
CA THR A 151 18.75 -33.49 11.91
C THR A 151 19.55 -33.58 10.61
N GLU A 152 19.02 -33.06 9.50
CA GLU A 152 19.66 -33.07 8.17
C GLU A 152 20.40 -31.77 7.85
N VAL A 153 20.62 -30.95 8.85
CA VAL A 153 21.29 -29.65 8.72
C VAL A 153 22.76 -29.84 8.32
N ASN A 154 23.20 -29.07 7.33
CA ASN A 154 24.60 -29.01 6.92
C ASN A 154 25.35 -27.92 7.71
N PRO A 155 26.29 -28.31 8.63
CA PRO A 155 27.03 -27.34 9.43
C PRO A 155 27.84 -26.34 8.60
N THR A 156 28.36 -26.79 7.45
CA THR A 156 29.13 -25.91 6.53
C THR A 156 28.22 -24.85 5.87
N ALA A 157 27.01 -25.24 5.50
CA ALA A 157 26.04 -24.31 4.96
C ALA A 157 25.64 -23.24 6.00
N ILE A 158 25.39 -23.68 7.27
CA ILE A 158 25.12 -22.74 8.38
C ILE A 158 26.29 -21.78 8.58
N ALA A 159 27.50 -22.27 8.63
CA ALA A 159 28.68 -21.44 8.84
C ALA A 159 28.82 -20.37 7.74
N LEU A 160 28.60 -20.75 6.47
CA LEU A 160 28.60 -19.85 5.34
C LEU A 160 27.43 -18.83 5.41
N GLY A 161 26.22 -19.31 5.70
CA GLY A 161 25.02 -18.45 5.77
C GLY A 161 25.09 -17.47 6.93
N VAL A 162 25.33 -17.95 8.15
CA VAL A 162 25.45 -17.08 9.34
C VAL A 162 26.68 -16.19 9.24
N GLY A 163 27.82 -16.69 8.75
CA GLY A 163 29.03 -15.91 8.48
C GLY A 163 28.73 -14.77 7.49
N SER A 164 27.93 -15.02 6.45
CA SER A 164 27.50 -13.99 5.49
C SER A 164 26.60 -12.95 6.14
N LEU A 165 25.64 -13.35 6.99
CA LEU A 165 24.80 -12.41 7.73
C LEU A 165 25.63 -11.51 8.65
N LEU A 166 26.55 -12.11 9.41
CA LEU A 166 27.45 -11.38 10.32
C LEU A 166 28.38 -10.43 9.55
N LEU A 167 28.93 -10.88 8.42
CA LEU A 167 29.79 -10.03 7.59
C LEU A 167 29.01 -8.85 6.99
N MET A 168 27.80 -9.07 6.49
CA MET A 168 26.94 -7.98 6.00
C MET A 168 26.60 -7.00 7.13
N ALA A 169 26.27 -7.49 8.33
CA ALA A 169 26.02 -6.65 9.49
C ALA A 169 27.28 -5.85 9.89
N ALA A 170 28.45 -6.48 9.86
CA ALA A 170 29.73 -5.85 10.12
C ALA A 170 30.07 -4.74 9.11
N VAL A 171 29.91 -5.03 7.81
CA VAL A 171 30.11 -4.04 6.73
C VAL A 171 29.15 -2.87 6.90
N ARG A 172 27.92 -3.13 7.25
CA ARG A 172 26.92 -2.07 7.49
C ARG A 172 27.26 -1.21 8.71
N ARG A 173 27.73 -1.84 9.80
CA ARG A 173 28.04 -1.15 11.08
C ARG A 173 29.36 -0.37 11.04
N TRP A 174 30.41 -0.98 10.48
CA TRP A 174 31.78 -0.47 10.52
C TRP A 174 32.28 0.06 9.18
N GLY A 175 31.73 -0.36 8.05
CA GLY A 175 32.10 0.12 6.73
C GLY A 175 32.11 1.66 6.60
N PRO A 176 31.10 2.39 7.10
CA PRO A 176 31.12 3.84 7.10
C PRO A 176 32.28 4.47 7.90
N ALA A 177 32.80 3.78 8.91
CA ALA A 177 33.91 4.27 9.74
C ALA A 177 35.28 4.12 9.06
N LEU A 178 35.42 3.18 8.11
CA LEU A 178 36.66 2.93 7.36
C LEU A 178 36.95 3.99 6.31
N VAL A 179 35.96 4.82 5.93
CA VAL A 179 36.12 5.87 4.94
C VAL A 179 36.35 7.21 5.61
N ARG A 180 37.47 7.89 5.26
CA ARG A 180 37.77 9.24 5.73
C ARG A 180 36.61 10.21 5.48
N SER A 181 36.29 11.00 6.51
CA SER A 181 35.23 12.02 6.45
C SER A 181 35.54 13.00 5.34
N GLY A 182 34.62 13.14 4.36
CA GLY A 182 34.77 14.14 3.29
C GLY A 182 34.92 13.63 1.86
N ALA A 183 35.05 12.32 1.66
CA ALA A 183 35.04 11.77 0.31
C ALA A 183 33.60 11.80 -0.28
N LYS A 184 33.36 12.70 -1.25
CA LYS A 184 32.10 12.80 -2.01
C LYS A 184 32.24 12.12 -3.36
N VAL A 185 31.27 11.34 -3.77
CA VAL A 185 31.14 10.82 -5.13
C VAL A 185 30.02 11.59 -5.83
N GLY A 186 30.41 12.46 -6.76
CA GLY A 186 29.49 13.07 -7.74
C GLY A 186 28.19 13.66 -7.17
N GLY A 187 28.22 14.84 -6.53
CA GLY A 187 27.05 15.51 -5.98
C GLY A 187 26.86 15.28 -4.46
N ASP A 188 25.63 15.32 -3.97
CA ASP A 188 25.31 15.18 -2.53
C ASP A 188 25.38 13.74 -1.99
N GLY A 189 25.89 12.77 -2.78
CA GLY A 189 26.04 11.37 -2.40
C GLY A 189 27.19 11.15 -1.40
N ASP A 190 26.89 10.52 -0.26
CA ASP A 190 27.87 10.15 0.75
C ASP A 190 28.42 8.73 0.47
N VAL A 191 29.71 8.63 0.12
CA VAL A 191 30.45 7.36 -0.11
C VAL A 191 30.28 6.38 1.06
N ARG A 192 30.16 6.90 2.27
CA ARG A 192 29.96 6.11 3.49
C ARG A 192 28.69 5.25 3.42
N HIS A 193 27.58 5.85 2.95
CA HIS A 193 26.31 5.14 2.81
C HIS A 193 26.33 4.14 1.66
N ALA A 194 27.07 4.41 0.59
CA ALA A 194 27.23 3.48 -0.52
C ALA A 194 28.03 2.24 -0.10
N LEU A 195 29.14 2.43 0.64
CA LEU A 195 29.97 1.34 1.12
C LEU A 195 29.26 0.41 2.13
N GLY A 196 28.45 0.97 3.04
CA GLY A 196 27.65 0.15 3.95
C GLY A 196 26.67 -0.81 3.24
N ARG A 197 26.39 -0.57 1.95
CA ARG A 197 25.48 -1.38 1.12
C ARG A 197 26.18 -2.33 0.15
N THR A 198 27.52 -2.41 0.16
CA THR A 198 28.28 -3.36 -0.68
C THR A 198 28.36 -4.77 -0.08
N GLY A 199 27.86 -4.95 1.14
CA GLY A 199 27.84 -6.25 1.85
C GLY A 199 27.38 -7.42 1.00
N PRO A 200 26.24 -7.35 0.30
CA PRO A 200 25.75 -8.46 -0.54
C PRO A 200 26.74 -8.89 -1.63
N VAL A 201 27.41 -7.95 -2.28
CA VAL A 201 28.43 -8.26 -3.31
C VAL A 201 29.64 -8.93 -2.67
N LEU A 202 30.10 -8.39 -1.54
CA LEU A 202 31.26 -8.91 -0.84
C LEU A 202 31.04 -10.36 -0.37
N VAL A 203 29.93 -10.65 0.27
CA VAL A 203 29.62 -12.02 0.75
C VAL A 203 29.43 -12.99 -0.41
N THR A 204 28.86 -12.54 -1.55
CA THR A 204 28.72 -13.36 -2.75
C THR A 204 30.09 -13.75 -3.32
N VAL A 205 30.98 -12.78 -3.49
CA VAL A 205 32.33 -13.05 -4.02
C VAL A 205 33.14 -13.91 -3.06
N LEU A 206 33.16 -13.56 -1.79
CA LEU A 206 33.91 -14.32 -0.78
C LEU A 206 33.34 -15.74 -0.59
N GLY A 207 32.01 -15.87 -0.48
CA GLY A 207 31.37 -17.19 -0.33
C GLY A 207 31.62 -18.12 -1.52
N THR A 208 31.52 -17.58 -2.75
CA THR A 208 31.86 -18.34 -3.97
C THR A 208 33.34 -18.74 -3.98
N ALA A 209 34.23 -17.80 -3.64
CA ALA A 209 35.67 -18.09 -3.60
C ALA A 209 36.05 -19.17 -2.54
N VAL A 210 35.41 -19.11 -1.38
CA VAL A 210 35.61 -20.12 -0.31
C VAL A 210 35.11 -21.48 -0.76
N VAL A 211 33.91 -21.58 -1.34
CA VAL A 211 33.40 -22.89 -1.81
C VAL A 211 34.22 -23.44 -2.96
N ALA A 212 34.62 -22.61 -3.94
CA ALA A 212 35.44 -23.02 -5.07
C ALA A 212 36.86 -23.41 -4.63
N GLY A 213 37.47 -22.68 -3.67
CA GLY A 213 38.85 -22.92 -3.23
C GLY A 213 39.01 -24.11 -2.31
N PHE A 214 38.03 -24.39 -1.46
CA PHE A 214 38.10 -25.49 -0.48
C PHE A 214 37.29 -26.74 -0.90
N GLY A 215 36.55 -26.69 -2.02
CA GLY A 215 35.73 -27.79 -2.48
C GLY A 215 34.66 -28.22 -1.46
N LEU A 216 34.03 -27.27 -0.79
CA LEU A 216 33.07 -27.54 0.27
C LEU A 216 31.79 -28.20 -0.28
N ASP A 217 31.34 -29.25 0.40
CA ASP A 217 30.10 -29.95 0.06
C ASP A 217 28.88 -29.17 0.59
N VAL A 218 28.40 -28.25 -0.23
CA VAL A 218 27.24 -27.39 0.03
C VAL A 218 26.42 -27.22 -1.23
N GLY A 219 25.11 -27.00 -1.08
CA GLY A 219 24.24 -26.70 -2.22
C GLY A 219 24.66 -25.40 -2.94
N VAL A 220 24.92 -25.52 -4.24
CA VAL A 220 25.33 -24.41 -5.12
C VAL A 220 24.35 -24.20 -6.27
N VAL A 221 24.38 -23.03 -6.87
CA VAL A 221 23.51 -22.64 -7.99
C VAL A 221 23.72 -23.55 -9.21
N GLY A 222 24.94 -24.07 -9.40
CA GLY A 222 25.27 -24.89 -10.55
C GLY A 222 25.54 -24.08 -11.82
N SER A 223 25.57 -24.75 -12.96
CA SER A 223 25.88 -24.11 -14.25
C SER A 223 24.77 -23.17 -14.67
N VAL A 224 25.12 -21.88 -14.83
CA VAL A 224 24.22 -20.87 -15.41
C VAL A 224 24.58 -20.72 -16.88
N PRO A 225 23.66 -20.99 -17.82
CA PRO A 225 23.92 -20.81 -19.25
C PRO A 225 24.38 -19.39 -19.56
N ALA A 226 25.45 -19.27 -20.35
CA ALA A 226 25.90 -17.98 -20.86
C ALA A 226 25.07 -17.59 -22.09
N GLY A 227 24.75 -16.31 -22.20
CA GLY A 227 24.02 -15.78 -23.35
C GLY A 227 22.92 -14.79 -22.97
N LEU A 228 22.45 -14.07 -23.97
CA LEU A 228 21.32 -13.17 -23.87
C LEU A 228 20.02 -13.97 -23.91
N PRO A 229 18.92 -13.43 -23.34
CA PRO A 229 17.62 -14.08 -23.43
C PRO A 229 17.18 -14.23 -24.89
N GLU A 230 16.68 -15.41 -25.22
CA GLU A 230 15.98 -15.64 -26.47
C GLU A 230 14.58 -15.05 -26.41
N LEU A 231 14.05 -14.68 -27.58
CA LEU A 231 12.67 -14.19 -27.63
C LEU A 231 11.71 -15.34 -27.32
N THR A 232 11.04 -15.24 -26.20
CA THR A 232 10.07 -16.23 -25.73
C THR A 232 8.66 -15.74 -26.02
N LEU A 233 7.87 -16.54 -26.73
CA LEU A 233 6.47 -16.26 -26.95
C LEU A 233 5.65 -16.96 -25.87
N PRO A 234 4.82 -16.22 -25.11
CA PRO A 234 4.00 -16.80 -24.06
C PRO A 234 2.92 -17.72 -24.63
N LEU A 235 2.56 -18.75 -23.91
CA LEU A 235 1.53 -19.70 -24.28
C LEU A 235 0.16 -18.99 -24.35
N LEU A 236 -0.55 -19.14 -25.47
CA LEU A 236 -1.88 -18.56 -25.70
C LEU A 236 -2.98 -19.60 -25.38
N ASP A 237 -2.97 -20.16 -24.18
CA ASP A 237 -4.02 -21.03 -23.65
C ASP A 237 -5.05 -20.19 -22.90
N ALA A 238 -6.28 -20.17 -23.40
CA ALA A 238 -7.35 -19.36 -22.84
C ALA A 238 -7.74 -19.79 -21.41
N GLN A 239 -7.70 -21.08 -21.11
CA GLN A 239 -8.01 -21.57 -19.77
C GLN A 239 -6.95 -21.11 -18.77
N LEU A 240 -5.68 -21.31 -19.09
CA LEU A 240 -4.56 -20.84 -18.27
C LEU A 240 -4.61 -19.33 -18.04
N TRP A 241 -5.02 -18.56 -19.05
CA TRP A 241 -5.17 -17.11 -18.92
C TRP A 241 -6.25 -16.72 -17.90
N TRP A 242 -7.38 -17.43 -17.86
CA TRP A 242 -8.43 -17.17 -16.89
C TRP A 242 -8.05 -17.61 -15.49
N ASP A 243 -7.35 -18.72 -15.35
CA ASP A 243 -6.92 -19.27 -14.05
C ASP A 243 -5.88 -18.36 -13.39
N LEU A 244 -4.99 -17.75 -14.16
CA LEU A 244 -3.96 -16.83 -13.66
C LEU A 244 -4.45 -15.39 -13.47
N ALA A 245 -5.56 -14.98 -14.11
CA ALA A 245 -6.00 -13.59 -14.15
C ALA A 245 -6.21 -12.94 -12.76
N PRO A 246 -6.83 -13.60 -11.75
CA PRO A 246 -6.98 -13.01 -10.42
C PRO A 246 -5.63 -12.66 -9.77
N ASN A 247 -4.67 -13.57 -9.86
CA ASN A 247 -3.35 -13.40 -9.29
C ASN A 247 -2.53 -12.38 -10.07
N ALA A 248 -2.67 -12.34 -11.40
CA ALA A 248 -2.06 -11.31 -12.23
C ALA A 248 -2.53 -9.89 -11.86
N VAL A 249 -3.82 -9.71 -11.54
CA VAL A 249 -4.36 -8.43 -11.05
C VAL A 249 -3.69 -8.04 -9.73
N LEU A 250 -3.59 -8.97 -8.77
CA LEU A 250 -2.96 -8.69 -7.48
C LEU A 250 -1.48 -8.34 -7.64
N ILE A 251 -0.73 -9.10 -8.46
CA ILE A 251 0.68 -8.83 -8.75
C ILE A 251 0.83 -7.47 -9.42
N ALA A 252 -0.02 -7.13 -10.40
CA ALA A 252 0.01 -5.84 -11.08
C ALA A 252 -0.21 -4.68 -10.10
N LEU A 253 -1.20 -4.78 -9.22
CA LEU A 253 -1.50 -3.77 -8.23
C LEU A 253 -0.35 -3.58 -7.23
N VAL A 254 0.18 -4.67 -6.68
CA VAL A 254 1.31 -4.64 -5.73
C VAL A 254 2.56 -4.07 -6.40
N ALA A 255 2.91 -4.56 -7.59
CA ALA A 255 4.07 -4.09 -8.34
C ALA A 255 3.97 -2.58 -8.67
N PHE A 256 2.78 -2.10 -9.03
CA PHE A 256 2.56 -0.69 -9.32
C PHE A 256 2.64 0.16 -8.05
N VAL A 257 1.93 -0.23 -6.98
CA VAL A 257 1.91 0.54 -5.72
C VAL A 257 3.30 0.64 -5.11
N GLU A 258 4.06 -0.49 -5.09
CA GLU A 258 5.44 -0.51 -4.62
C GLU A 258 6.32 0.42 -5.46
N SER A 259 6.30 0.26 -6.78
CA SER A 259 7.12 1.06 -7.71
C SER A 259 6.80 2.55 -7.63
N TYR A 260 5.52 2.90 -7.68
CA TYR A 260 5.06 4.29 -7.63
C TYR A 260 5.38 4.95 -6.28
N SER A 261 5.19 4.24 -5.15
CA SER A 261 5.50 4.74 -3.82
C SER A 261 6.99 5.04 -3.65
N ILE A 262 7.86 4.14 -4.13
CA ILE A 262 9.32 4.34 -4.13
C ILE A 262 9.68 5.55 -5.01
N GLY A 263 9.17 5.58 -6.23
CA GLY A 263 9.41 6.67 -7.17
C GLY A 263 8.97 8.01 -6.60
N LYS A 264 7.76 8.09 -6.03
CA LYS A 264 7.20 9.28 -5.39
C LYS A 264 8.07 9.77 -4.22
N THR A 265 8.51 8.85 -3.37
CA THR A 265 9.38 9.16 -2.22
C THR A 265 10.73 9.76 -2.68
N LEU A 266 11.35 9.18 -3.70
CA LEU A 266 12.63 9.67 -4.22
C LEU A 266 12.47 10.99 -4.97
N ALA A 267 11.38 11.16 -5.74
CA ALA A 267 11.07 12.40 -6.44
C ALA A 267 10.78 13.56 -5.48
N ALA A 268 10.07 13.29 -4.37
CA ALA A 268 9.78 14.27 -3.33
C ALA A 268 11.08 14.85 -2.71
N ARG A 269 12.08 14.00 -2.47
CA ARG A 269 13.41 14.45 -1.99
C ARG A 269 14.10 15.43 -2.96
N GLN A 270 13.73 15.39 -4.25
CA GLN A 270 14.24 16.29 -5.29
C GLN A 270 13.25 17.41 -5.64
N ARG A 271 12.16 17.57 -4.88
CA ARG A 271 11.08 18.52 -5.15
C ARG A 271 10.47 18.37 -6.55
N ARG A 272 10.32 17.11 -7.00
CA ARG A 272 9.75 16.75 -8.30
C ARG A 272 8.46 15.97 -8.10
N ARG A 273 7.66 15.94 -9.17
CA ARG A 273 6.47 15.09 -9.26
C ARG A 273 6.74 13.97 -10.23
N ILE A 274 6.12 12.82 -10.02
CA ILE A 274 6.04 11.72 -10.98
C ILE A 274 4.59 11.56 -11.42
N ASP A 275 4.43 11.16 -12.67
CA ASP A 275 3.11 10.92 -13.26
C ASP A 275 2.74 9.44 -13.10
N SER A 276 1.64 9.17 -12.38
CA SER A 276 1.14 7.83 -12.13
C SER A 276 0.72 7.10 -13.41
N HIS A 277 0.16 7.84 -14.39
CA HIS A 277 -0.26 7.24 -15.66
C HIS A 277 0.94 6.86 -16.52
N GLN A 278 2.01 7.65 -16.49
CA GLN A 278 3.24 7.33 -17.19
C GLN A 278 3.97 6.15 -16.52
N GLU A 279 3.95 6.05 -15.19
CA GLU A 279 4.52 4.89 -14.47
C GLU A 279 3.74 3.60 -14.75
N LEU A 280 2.40 3.64 -14.87
CA LEU A 280 1.59 2.49 -15.29
C LEU A 280 2.01 1.99 -16.68
N LEU A 281 2.21 2.90 -17.64
CA LEU A 281 2.69 2.54 -18.98
C LEU A 281 4.09 1.94 -18.92
N ALA A 282 5.01 2.62 -18.24
CA ALA A 282 6.41 2.21 -18.17
C ALA A 282 6.58 0.83 -17.50
N LEU A 283 5.87 0.60 -16.39
CA LEU A 283 5.91 -0.68 -15.68
C LEU A 283 5.16 -1.77 -16.47
N GLY A 284 4.03 -1.44 -17.10
CA GLY A 284 3.30 -2.36 -17.96
C GLY A 284 4.14 -2.84 -19.16
N ALA A 285 4.75 -1.90 -19.88
CA ALA A 285 5.66 -2.22 -20.98
C ALA A 285 6.90 -3.02 -20.51
N ALA A 286 7.43 -2.71 -19.32
CA ALA A 286 8.53 -3.45 -18.71
C ALA A 286 8.13 -4.91 -18.43
N ASN A 287 6.92 -5.17 -17.93
CA ASN A 287 6.44 -6.52 -17.67
C ASN A 287 6.15 -7.30 -18.98
N ILE A 288 5.69 -6.64 -20.03
CA ILE A 288 5.62 -7.26 -21.37
C ILE A 288 7.04 -7.62 -21.85
N GLY A 289 8.01 -6.71 -21.68
CA GLY A 289 9.41 -7.00 -21.97
C GLY A 289 9.98 -8.16 -21.16
N ALA A 290 9.57 -8.31 -19.87
CA ALA A 290 9.92 -9.45 -19.03
C ALA A 290 9.39 -10.77 -19.64
N SER A 291 8.11 -10.80 -20.00
CA SER A 291 7.49 -11.95 -20.67
C SER A 291 8.26 -12.38 -21.91
N LEU A 292 8.54 -11.44 -22.81
CA LEU A 292 9.23 -11.70 -24.08
C LEU A 292 10.70 -12.10 -23.92
N SER A 293 11.32 -11.80 -22.78
CA SER A 293 12.70 -12.20 -22.45
C SER A 293 12.78 -13.43 -21.55
N GLY A 294 11.70 -14.22 -21.41
CA GLY A 294 11.72 -15.43 -20.58
C GLY A 294 11.91 -15.13 -19.08
N ALA A 295 11.50 -13.95 -18.64
CA ALA A 295 11.60 -13.53 -17.24
C ALA A 295 10.22 -13.52 -16.58
N TYR A 296 10.22 -13.18 -15.29
CA TYR A 296 9.03 -13.13 -14.45
C TYR A 296 8.62 -11.68 -14.12
N PRO A 297 7.42 -11.45 -13.53
CA PRO A 297 6.94 -10.12 -13.20
C PRO A 297 7.93 -9.29 -12.42
N VAL A 298 8.12 -8.03 -12.83
CA VAL A 298 9.09 -7.10 -12.25
C VAL A 298 8.40 -5.90 -11.62
N ALA A 299 9.08 -5.32 -10.62
CA ALA A 299 8.66 -4.09 -9.96
C ALA A 299 9.86 -3.20 -9.61
N GLY A 300 9.56 -2.02 -9.08
CA GLY A 300 10.58 -1.11 -8.56
C GLY A 300 11.21 -1.66 -7.27
N SER A 301 12.53 -1.59 -7.16
CA SER A 301 13.25 -2.04 -5.97
C SER A 301 13.66 -0.86 -5.10
N PHE A 302 13.22 -0.84 -3.83
CA PHE A 302 13.60 0.21 -2.88
C PHE A 302 15.11 0.20 -2.62
N SER A 303 15.70 -0.97 -2.37
CA SER A 303 17.12 -1.12 -2.07
C SER A 303 17.99 -0.59 -3.23
N ARG A 304 17.75 -1.05 -4.46
CA ARG A 304 18.50 -0.63 -5.65
C ARG A 304 18.29 0.85 -5.96
N SER A 305 17.06 1.33 -5.90
CA SER A 305 16.72 2.75 -6.17
C SER A 305 17.31 3.69 -5.13
N SER A 306 17.34 3.28 -3.85
CA SER A 306 17.98 4.06 -2.78
C SER A 306 19.50 4.13 -2.96
N VAL A 307 20.16 3.04 -3.38
CA VAL A 307 21.59 3.05 -3.71
C VAL A 307 21.86 3.92 -4.93
N ASN A 308 20.99 3.84 -5.95
CA ASN A 308 21.07 4.67 -7.16
C ASN A 308 21.00 6.16 -6.80
N TYR A 309 20.02 6.54 -5.98
CA TYR A 309 19.89 7.91 -5.47
C TYR A 309 21.10 8.34 -4.63
N ALA A 310 21.53 7.52 -3.66
CA ALA A 310 22.66 7.82 -2.79
C ALA A 310 24.00 7.90 -3.54
N SER A 311 24.12 7.19 -4.68
CA SER A 311 25.28 7.27 -5.57
C SER A 311 25.24 8.48 -6.50
N GLY A 312 24.27 9.39 -6.35
CA GLY A 312 24.19 10.64 -7.10
C GLY A 312 23.58 10.52 -8.49
N ALA A 313 22.82 9.45 -8.78
CA ALA A 313 22.13 9.30 -10.07
C ALA A 313 21.09 10.41 -10.26
N ARG A 314 21.16 11.09 -11.41
CA ARG A 314 20.28 12.22 -11.78
C ARG A 314 19.38 11.94 -12.98
N THR A 315 19.66 10.88 -13.71
CA THR A 315 18.97 10.52 -14.95
C THR A 315 18.71 9.01 -15.01
N PRO A 316 17.75 8.54 -15.82
CA PRO A 316 17.51 7.13 -16.07
C PRO A 316 18.71 6.38 -16.70
N ALA A 317 19.69 7.09 -17.23
CA ALA A 317 20.92 6.49 -17.80
C ALA A 317 21.65 5.55 -16.82
N SER A 318 21.49 5.77 -15.50
CA SER A 318 22.03 4.84 -14.50
C SER A 318 21.45 3.42 -14.61
N ALA A 319 20.17 3.28 -14.99
CA ALA A 319 19.55 1.99 -15.25
C ALA A 319 20.10 1.34 -16.52
N LEU A 320 20.35 2.13 -17.58
CA LEU A 320 20.99 1.62 -18.81
C LEU A 320 22.40 1.10 -18.54
N VAL A 321 23.20 1.83 -17.75
CA VAL A 321 24.53 1.37 -17.30
C VAL A 321 24.41 0.08 -16.47
N CYS A 322 23.38 -0.03 -15.63
CA CYS A 322 23.12 -1.26 -14.89
C CYS A 322 22.81 -2.43 -15.85
N ALA A 323 21.95 -2.21 -16.86
CA ALA A 323 21.64 -3.22 -17.89
C ALA A 323 22.89 -3.68 -18.64
N VAL A 324 23.80 -2.76 -19.01
CA VAL A 324 25.08 -3.11 -19.63
C VAL A 324 25.92 -4.02 -18.72
N ILE A 325 26.00 -3.73 -17.42
CA ILE A 325 26.72 -4.60 -16.46
C ILE A 325 26.10 -6.00 -16.43
N ILE A 326 24.76 -6.11 -16.48
CA ILE A 326 24.07 -7.40 -16.53
C ILE A 326 24.39 -8.15 -17.85
N VAL A 327 24.42 -7.45 -18.99
CA VAL A 327 24.84 -8.04 -20.28
C VAL A 327 26.25 -8.61 -20.17
N LEU A 328 27.21 -7.82 -19.65
CA LEU A 328 28.59 -8.26 -19.47
C LEU A 328 28.66 -9.48 -18.50
N THR A 329 27.82 -9.47 -17.48
CA THR A 329 27.70 -10.59 -16.55
C THR A 329 27.22 -11.87 -17.24
N LEU A 330 26.15 -11.77 -18.05
CA LEU A 330 25.57 -12.89 -18.79
C LEU A 330 26.51 -13.47 -19.87
N LEU A 331 27.34 -12.62 -20.48
CA LEU A 331 28.24 -13.06 -21.54
C LEU A 331 29.54 -13.69 -21.01
N TRP A 332 30.08 -13.20 -19.87
CA TRP A 332 31.41 -13.58 -19.43
C TRP A 332 31.51 -14.06 -17.99
N LEU A 333 30.61 -13.62 -17.09
CA LEU A 333 30.75 -13.90 -15.65
C LEU A 333 29.83 -15.03 -15.14
N THR A 334 28.98 -15.61 -15.99
CA THR A 334 28.09 -16.72 -15.58
C THR A 334 28.83 -17.94 -15.02
N PRO A 335 30.05 -18.34 -15.50
CA PRO A 335 30.76 -19.46 -14.90
C PRO A 335 31.13 -19.26 -13.43
N LEU A 336 31.25 -18.00 -12.97
CA LEU A 336 31.55 -17.70 -11.56
C LEU A 336 30.39 -18.05 -10.64
N PHE A 337 29.16 -18.14 -11.15
CA PHE A 337 27.98 -18.49 -10.35
C PHE A 337 27.85 -20.00 -10.10
N ALA A 338 28.58 -20.83 -10.82
CA ALA A 338 28.49 -22.29 -10.68
C ALA A 338 28.73 -22.74 -9.23
N ASN A 339 29.67 -22.11 -8.53
CA ASN A 339 30.02 -22.40 -7.14
C ASN A 339 29.37 -21.43 -6.13
N LEU A 340 28.36 -20.68 -6.53
CA LEU A 340 27.68 -19.73 -5.65
C LEU A 340 26.77 -20.49 -4.66
N PRO A 341 27.04 -20.43 -3.32
CA PRO A 341 26.28 -21.22 -2.36
C PRO A 341 24.85 -20.68 -2.15
N HIS A 342 23.86 -21.56 -2.09
CA HIS A 342 22.49 -21.21 -1.74
C HIS A 342 22.39 -20.53 -0.36
N ALA A 343 23.20 -20.96 0.61
CA ALA A 343 23.24 -20.36 1.95
C ALA A 343 23.64 -18.87 1.94
N VAL A 344 24.57 -18.49 1.06
CA VAL A 344 24.99 -17.09 0.89
C VAL A 344 23.88 -16.27 0.24
N LEU A 345 23.22 -16.80 -0.79
CA LEU A 345 22.08 -16.15 -1.43
C LEU A 345 20.90 -15.97 -0.47
N ALA A 346 20.61 -16.99 0.33
CA ALA A 346 19.60 -16.90 1.38
C ALA A 346 19.90 -15.77 2.38
N ALA A 347 21.15 -15.64 2.80
CA ALA A 347 21.58 -14.54 3.66
C ALA A 347 21.37 -13.15 2.99
N VAL A 348 21.68 -13.04 1.69
CA VAL A 348 21.44 -11.81 0.91
C VAL A 348 19.95 -11.47 0.85
N VAL A 349 19.08 -12.47 0.61
CA VAL A 349 17.62 -12.27 0.60
C VAL A 349 17.11 -11.83 1.96
N ILE A 350 17.52 -12.52 3.05
CA ILE A 350 17.10 -12.18 4.42
C ILE A 350 17.44 -10.73 4.75
N VAL A 351 18.66 -10.28 4.48
CA VAL A 351 19.07 -8.89 4.75
C VAL A 351 18.27 -7.90 3.90
N ALA A 352 18.08 -8.20 2.61
CA ALA A 352 17.34 -7.31 1.71
C ALA A 352 15.87 -7.16 2.12
N VAL A 353 15.23 -8.26 2.56
CA VAL A 353 13.83 -8.28 2.98
C VAL A 353 13.64 -7.68 4.37
N TYR A 354 14.58 -7.89 5.30
CA TYR A 354 14.57 -7.25 6.61
C TYR A 354 14.57 -5.71 6.51
N GLU A 355 15.21 -5.15 5.49
CA GLU A 355 15.20 -3.70 5.24
C GLU A 355 13.85 -3.17 4.74
N LEU A 356 12.99 -4.02 4.19
CA LEU A 356 11.64 -3.66 3.74
C LEU A 356 10.63 -3.65 4.89
N ALA A 357 10.84 -4.48 5.93
CA ALA A 357 9.93 -4.60 7.06
C ALA A 357 9.97 -3.35 7.95
N ASP A 358 8.82 -2.70 8.12
CA ASP A 358 8.65 -1.55 9.02
C ASP A 358 7.60 -1.84 10.09
N PHE A 359 8.06 -2.44 11.18
CA PHE A 359 7.20 -2.66 12.37
C PHE A 359 7.06 -1.42 13.25
N ARG A 360 7.88 -0.37 13.02
CA ARG A 360 7.82 0.85 13.85
C ARG A 360 6.63 1.74 13.48
N SER A 361 6.21 1.71 12.23
CA SER A 361 5.01 2.43 11.78
C SER A 361 3.77 1.98 12.54
N VAL A 362 3.64 0.68 12.85
CA VAL A 362 2.51 0.09 13.57
C VAL A 362 2.31 0.74 14.95
N VAL A 363 3.40 0.97 15.69
CA VAL A 363 3.34 1.59 17.04
C VAL A 363 2.90 3.05 16.95
N ARG A 364 3.29 3.77 15.91
CA ARG A 364 2.86 5.14 15.66
C ARG A 364 1.38 5.18 15.30
N ASP A 365 0.94 4.29 14.43
CA ASP A 365 -0.41 4.24 13.89
C ASP A 365 -1.42 3.81 14.96
N TRP A 366 -1.02 2.98 15.94
CA TRP A 366 -1.83 2.61 17.12
C TRP A 366 -2.34 3.81 17.91
N ARG A 367 -1.52 4.86 18.01
CA ARG A 367 -1.89 6.07 18.75
C ARG A 367 -2.78 7.01 17.97
N PHE A 368 -2.84 6.84 16.64
CA PHE A 368 -3.57 7.74 15.75
C PHE A 368 -4.96 7.20 15.41
N TYR A 369 -5.05 5.98 14.88
CA TYR A 369 -6.32 5.36 14.47
C TYR A 369 -6.30 3.85 14.62
N ARG A 370 -7.11 3.31 15.50
CA ARG A 370 -7.16 1.87 15.82
C ARG A 370 -7.62 1.00 14.64
N GLY A 371 -8.43 1.55 13.73
CA GLY A 371 -8.87 0.86 12.52
C GLY A 371 -7.72 0.49 11.59
N ASP A 372 -6.74 1.38 11.45
CA ASP A 372 -5.54 1.13 10.63
C ASP A 372 -4.70 -0.02 11.19
N VAL A 373 -4.59 -0.08 12.51
CA VAL A 373 -3.86 -1.16 13.19
C VAL A 373 -4.55 -2.51 13.01
N LEU A 374 -5.89 -2.53 13.13
CA LEU A 374 -6.67 -3.74 12.86
C LEU A 374 -6.46 -4.23 11.43
N THR A 375 -6.52 -3.33 10.46
CA THR A 375 -6.28 -3.62 9.05
C THR A 375 -4.87 -4.17 8.82
N HIS A 376 -3.85 -3.53 9.43
CA HIS A 376 -2.47 -3.99 9.35
C HIS A 376 -2.30 -5.42 9.89
N PHE A 377 -2.78 -5.67 11.11
CA PHE A 377 -2.65 -7.00 11.74
C PHE A 377 -3.45 -8.07 11.02
N ALA A 378 -4.65 -7.75 10.53
CA ALA A 378 -5.46 -8.70 9.78
C ALA A 378 -4.80 -9.07 8.44
N THR A 379 -4.22 -8.09 7.74
CA THR A 379 -3.43 -8.33 6.52
C THR A 379 -2.19 -9.17 6.83
N PHE A 380 -1.44 -8.80 7.86
CA PHE A 380 -0.23 -9.51 8.30
C PHE A 380 -0.53 -10.97 8.66
N ALA A 381 -1.53 -11.20 9.52
CA ALA A 381 -1.94 -12.53 9.90
C ALA A 381 -2.51 -13.34 8.72
N GLY A 382 -3.30 -12.70 7.86
CA GLY A 382 -3.82 -13.32 6.63
C GLY A 382 -2.68 -13.82 5.73
N VAL A 383 -1.63 -13.02 5.52
CA VAL A 383 -0.45 -13.41 4.73
C VAL A 383 0.27 -14.61 5.34
N LEU A 384 0.39 -14.68 6.67
CA LEU A 384 1.07 -15.78 7.35
C LEU A 384 0.26 -17.09 7.37
N LEU A 385 -1.05 -16.99 7.53
CA LEU A 385 -1.93 -18.13 7.79
C LEU A 385 -2.65 -18.64 6.54
N ALA A 386 -3.06 -17.74 5.66
CA ALA A 386 -3.85 -18.06 4.47
C ALA A 386 -3.08 -17.87 3.15
N GLY A 387 -1.83 -17.40 3.24
CA GLY A 387 -0.99 -17.13 2.08
C GLY A 387 -1.02 -15.67 1.63
N VAL A 388 -0.09 -15.35 0.73
CA VAL A 388 0.23 -13.96 0.34
C VAL A 388 -0.96 -13.28 -0.34
N GLU A 389 -1.61 -13.97 -1.24
CA GLU A 389 -2.74 -13.47 -2.04
C GLU A 389 -3.99 -13.26 -1.18
N ALA A 390 -4.36 -14.30 -0.41
CA ALA A 390 -5.51 -14.23 0.49
C ALA A 390 -5.32 -13.15 1.58
N GLY A 391 -4.13 -13.01 2.12
CA GLY A 391 -3.81 -11.99 3.11
C GLY A 391 -4.02 -10.57 2.59
N LEU A 392 -3.61 -10.31 1.34
CA LEU A 392 -3.83 -9.01 0.70
C LEU A 392 -5.33 -8.73 0.51
N LEU A 393 -6.09 -9.72 0.02
CA LEU A 393 -7.55 -9.59 -0.17
C LEU A 393 -8.28 -9.35 1.15
N ILE A 394 -7.90 -10.06 2.23
CA ILE A 394 -8.44 -9.86 3.58
C ILE A 394 -8.19 -8.42 4.03
N GLY A 395 -6.97 -7.93 3.84
CA GLY A 395 -6.60 -6.56 4.21
C GLY A 395 -7.41 -5.51 3.47
N VAL A 396 -7.54 -5.64 2.16
CA VAL A 396 -8.36 -4.75 1.32
C VAL A 396 -9.83 -4.81 1.75
N GLY A 397 -10.37 -6.00 1.93
CA GLY A 397 -11.75 -6.19 2.37
C GLY A 397 -12.04 -5.50 3.71
N ILE A 398 -11.17 -5.69 4.70
CA ILE A 398 -11.30 -5.04 6.01
C ILE A 398 -11.17 -3.52 5.89
N SER A 399 -10.21 -3.01 5.10
CA SER A 399 -10.04 -1.57 4.87
C SER A 399 -11.32 -0.95 4.28
N VAL A 400 -11.91 -1.59 3.27
CA VAL A 400 -13.17 -1.14 2.65
C VAL A 400 -14.33 -1.18 3.65
N VAL A 401 -14.46 -2.27 4.42
CA VAL A 401 -15.52 -2.39 5.44
C VAL A 401 -15.39 -1.31 6.51
N LEU A 402 -14.18 -1.04 7.00
CA LEU A 402 -13.96 0.01 8.01
C LEU A 402 -14.24 1.40 7.44
N PHE A 403 -13.86 1.67 6.20
CA PHE A 403 -14.19 2.91 5.49
C PHE A 403 -15.70 3.09 5.37
N MET A 404 -16.41 2.07 4.87
CA MET A 404 -17.87 2.09 4.72
C MET A 404 -18.57 2.26 6.08
N ARG A 405 -18.10 1.55 7.12
CA ARG A 405 -18.64 1.71 8.48
C ARG A 405 -18.47 3.13 9.03
N GLY A 406 -17.30 3.76 8.76
CA GLY A 406 -17.04 5.15 9.16
C GLY A 406 -17.97 6.12 8.47
N SER A 407 -18.14 5.96 7.17
CA SER A 407 -18.99 6.82 6.34
C SER A 407 -20.50 6.56 6.55
N ALA A 408 -20.88 5.32 6.93
CA ALA A 408 -22.27 4.96 7.29
C ALA A 408 -22.72 5.55 8.65
N ARG A 409 -21.78 6.00 9.50
CA ARG A 409 -22.08 6.63 10.79
C ARG A 409 -21.47 8.02 10.85
N PRO A 410 -22.03 8.98 10.09
CA PRO A 410 -21.47 10.31 10.01
C PRO A 410 -21.56 11.03 11.37
N HIS A 411 -20.58 11.91 11.60
CA HIS A 411 -20.62 12.79 12.74
C HIS A 411 -21.67 13.88 12.48
N ILE A 412 -22.61 14.00 13.43
CA ILE A 412 -23.61 15.08 13.47
C ILE A 412 -23.29 15.91 14.69
N ALA A 413 -23.07 17.21 14.49
CA ALA A 413 -22.78 18.13 15.56
C ALA A 413 -23.93 19.12 15.74
N VAL A 414 -24.55 19.15 16.91
CA VAL A 414 -25.40 20.27 17.30
C VAL A 414 -24.50 21.48 17.51
N VAL A 415 -24.87 22.62 16.90
CA VAL A 415 -24.07 23.84 16.97
C VAL A 415 -24.88 25.00 17.54
N GLY A 416 -24.17 25.91 18.20
CA GLY A 416 -24.67 27.17 18.68
C GLY A 416 -23.77 28.33 18.28
N ARG A 417 -24.23 29.56 18.45
CA ARG A 417 -23.50 30.79 18.13
C ARG A 417 -22.44 31.07 19.20
N LEU A 418 -21.22 31.36 18.75
CA LEU A 418 -20.11 31.71 19.62
C LEU A 418 -20.17 33.21 20.01
N GLY A 419 -20.69 33.52 21.20
CA GLY A 419 -20.88 34.89 21.66
C GLY A 419 -21.79 35.69 20.68
N ASP A 420 -21.37 36.90 20.33
CA ASP A 420 -22.07 37.78 19.37
C ASP A 420 -21.44 37.71 17.96
N THR A 421 -20.64 36.68 17.68
CA THR A 421 -19.99 36.50 16.38
C THR A 421 -20.87 35.72 15.40
N PRO A 422 -20.64 35.83 14.06
CA PRO A 422 -21.32 35.00 13.07
C PRO A 422 -20.77 33.57 13.00
N HIS A 423 -20.06 33.12 14.02
CA HIS A 423 -19.45 31.80 14.04
C HIS A 423 -20.25 30.81 14.88
N PHE A 424 -20.39 29.60 14.36
CA PHE A 424 -21.10 28.49 15.01
C PHE A 424 -20.14 27.38 15.38
N ARG A 425 -20.27 26.83 16.58
CA ARG A 425 -19.40 25.78 17.13
C ARG A 425 -20.22 24.70 17.81
N ASN A 426 -19.61 23.50 17.92
CA ASN A 426 -20.22 22.34 18.56
C ASN A 426 -20.47 22.64 20.06
N VAL A 427 -21.71 22.44 20.49
CA VAL A 427 -22.18 22.66 21.88
C VAL A 427 -21.41 21.82 22.93
N LYS A 428 -20.81 20.67 22.50
CA LYS A 428 -20.04 19.80 23.40
C LYS A 428 -18.59 20.26 23.61
N ARG A 429 -18.12 21.22 22.82
CA ARG A 429 -16.69 21.62 22.80
C ARG A 429 -16.45 23.09 23.09
N TYR A 430 -17.49 23.90 22.99
CA TYR A 430 -17.40 25.35 23.12
C TYR A 430 -18.59 25.88 23.91
N GLU A 431 -18.39 26.95 24.66
CA GLU A 431 -19.48 27.76 25.25
C GLU A 431 -20.17 28.51 24.10
N VAL A 432 -21.41 28.19 23.87
CA VAL A 432 -22.18 28.73 22.73
C VAL A 432 -23.62 29.04 23.16
N ARG A 433 -24.26 29.94 22.44
CA ARG A 433 -25.68 30.25 22.65
C ARG A 433 -26.53 29.31 21.79
N THR A 434 -27.53 28.69 22.42
CA THR A 434 -28.55 27.86 21.76
C THR A 434 -29.95 28.41 22.09
N TRP A 435 -30.95 27.96 21.38
CA TRP A 435 -32.35 28.36 21.59
C TRP A 435 -33.23 27.13 21.77
N SER A 436 -34.22 27.22 22.67
CA SER A 436 -35.07 26.08 23.04
C SER A 436 -35.95 25.56 21.91
N HIS A 437 -36.38 26.42 20.99
CA HIS A 437 -37.23 26.08 19.85
C HIS A 437 -36.47 25.71 18.57
N LEU A 438 -35.13 25.84 18.55
CA LEU A 438 -34.31 25.65 17.36
C LEU A 438 -33.17 24.65 17.61
N VAL A 439 -33.16 23.56 16.88
CA VAL A 439 -32.03 22.63 16.81
C VAL A 439 -31.26 22.86 15.51
N ALA A 440 -29.99 23.24 15.61
CA ALA A 440 -29.12 23.39 14.45
C ALA A 440 -28.11 22.23 14.41
N ALA A 441 -28.26 21.37 13.41
CA ALA A 441 -27.46 20.17 13.23
C ALA A 441 -26.55 20.30 11.99
N ARG A 442 -25.23 20.29 12.20
CA ARG A 442 -24.26 20.21 11.12
C ARG A 442 -23.96 18.75 10.84
N VAL A 443 -24.22 18.32 9.61
CA VAL A 443 -23.90 16.97 9.14
C VAL A 443 -22.55 17.00 8.43
N ASP A 444 -21.57 16.24 8.94
CA ASP A 444 -20.20 16.27 8.47
C ASP A 444 -19.93 15.19 7.37
N GLU A 445 -20.95 14.82 6.55
CA GLU A 445 -20.87 13.83 5.47
C GLU A 445 -21.92 14.11 4.38
N SER A 446 -21.74 13.54 3.19
CA SER A 446 -22.73 13.53 2.09
C SER A 446 -23.89 12.58 2.39
N PHE A 447 -25.05 12.76 1.75
CA PHE A 447 -26.24 11.94 1.98
C PHE A 447 -26.37 10.87 0.91
N TYR A 448 -26.32 9.60 1.29
CA TYR A 448 -26.36 8.48 0.37
C TYR A 448 -26.82 7.19 1.05
N PHE A 449 -27.05 6.15 0.24
CA PHE A 449 -27.69 4.91 0.65
C PHE A 449 -27.12 4.28 1.94
N ALA A 450 -25.79 4.40 2.18
CA ALA A 450 -25.18 3.74 3.33
C ALA A 450 -25.42 4.46 4.67
N ASN A 451 -25.77 5.76 4.65
CA ASN A 451 -25.95 6.54 5.89
C ASN A 451 -27.37 7.13 6.05
N ALA A 452 -28.23 7.03 5.04
CA ALA A 452 -29.57 7.64 5.05
C ALA A 452 -30.40 7.30 6.29
N ASP A 453 -30.55 6.03 6.63
CA ASP A 453 -31.33 5.59 7.79
C ASP A 453 -30.72 6.07 9.11
N THR A 454 -29.40 6.07 9.22
CA THR A 454 -28.67 6.57 10.40
C THR A 454 -28.90 8.07 10.58
N LEU A 455 -28.82 8.83 9.47
CA LEU A 455 -29.06 10.28 9.46
C LEU A 455 -30.51 10.61 9.83
N GLU A 456 -31.49 9.94 9.23
CA GLU A 456 -32.90 10.14 9.53
C GLU A 456 -33.18 9.91 11.03
N SER A 457 -32.70 8.80 11.56
CA SER A 457 -32.92 8.44 12.96
C SER A 457 -32.26 9.43 13.92
N ARG A 458 -30.99 9.80 13.66
CA ARG A 458 -30.25 10.72 14.53
C ARG A 458 -30.79 12.16 14.45
N LEU A 459 -31.15 12.64 13.26
CA LEU A 459 -31.74 13.98 13.13
C LEU A 459 -33.11 14.06 13.80
N ALA A 460 -33.91 13.00 13.72
CA ALA A 460 -35.21 12.93 14.44
C ALA A 460 -34.99 12.85 15.97
N GLU A 461 -34.01 12.06 16.43
CA GLU A 461 -33.65 11.93 17.85
C GLU A 461 -33.19 13.28 18.44
N LEU A 462 -32.45 14.11 17.68
CA LEU A 462 -32.04 15.45 18.10
C LEU A 462 -33.22 16.41 18.31
N VAL A 463 -34.31 16.20 17.61
CA VAL A 463 -35.56 16.96 17.81
C VAL A 463 -36.30 16.46 19.07
N ASP A 464 -36.31 15.14 19.28
CA ASP A 464 -36.98 14.52 20.42
C ASP A 464 -36.23 14.76 21.75
N ASN A 465 -34.88 14.72 21.68
CA ASN A 465 -33.99 14.91 22.82
C ASN A 465 -32.85 15.86 22.41
N PRO A 466 -33.08 17.17 22.41
CA PRO A 466 -32.09 18.12 21.91
C PRO A 466 -30.84 18.12 22.83
N GLU A 467 -29.73 17.63 22.28
CA GLU A 467 -28.41 17.67 22.92
C GLU A 467 -28.02 19.14 23.19
N GLY A 468 -27.78 19.49 24.45
CA GLY A 468 -27.32 20.83 24.77
C GLY A 468 -28.41 21.76 25.32
N MET A 469 -29.62 21.29 25.51
CA MET A 469 -30.59 22.01 26.33
C MET A 469 -30.34 21.75 27.82
N PRO A 470 -30.52 22.76 28.70
CA PRO A 470 -30.39 22.57 30.14
C PRO A 470 -31.45 21.59 30.66
N GLU A 471 -31.03 20.68 31.52
CA GLU A 471 -31.93 19.85 32.35
C GLU A 471 -32.49 20.66 33.53
N ASP A 472 -32.55 21.97 33.44
CA ASP A 472 -33.01 22.80 34.55
C ASP A 472 -34.49 22.55 34.84
N GLY A 473 -34.73 21.86 35.94
CA GLY A 473 -36.03 21.45 36.46
C GLY A 473 -37.00 22.57 36.80
N ASP A 474 -36.84 23.80 36.33
CA ASP A 474 -37.71 24.95 36.58
C ASP A 474 -38.46 25.44 35.34
N SER A 475 -38.30 24.76 34.22
CA SER A 475 -39.10 25.03 32.99
C SER A 475 -40.34 24.13 33.01
N ALA A 476 -41.28 24.41 33.86
CA ALA A 476 -42.65 23.88 33.77
C ALA A 476 -43.37 24.45 32.54
N GLY A 477 -42.84 24.16 31.38
CA GLY A 477 -43.28 24.59 30.05
C GLY A 477 -42.16 24.39 29.04
N GLY A 478 -41.66 23.13 28.90
CA GLY A 478 -40.68 22.77 27.87
C GLY A 478 -41.19 23.21 26.53
N GLN A 479 -40.62 24.29 25.98
CA GLN A 479 -40.95 24.73 24.62
C GLN A 479 -40.53 23.62 23.67
N ALA A 480 -41.50 23.06 22.93
CA ALA A 480 -41.21 22.04 21.94
C ALA A 480 -40.29 22.64 20.87
N VAL A 481 -39.42 21.82 20.30
CA VAL A 481 -38.59 22.22 19.16
C VAL A 481 -39.54 22.51 18.00
N GLU A 482 -39.46 23.72 17.43
CA GLU A 482 -40.28 24.18 16.30
C GLU A 482 -39.51 24.14 14.98
N HIS A 483 -38.16 24.20 15.07
CA HIS A 483 -37.30 24.31 13.91
C HIS A 483 -36.10 23.34 13.99
N LEU A 484 -35.88 22.58 12.91
CA LEU A 484 -34.64 21.83 12.65
C LEU A 484 -33.87 22.48 11.50
N LEU A 485 -32.72 23.07 11.79
CA LEU A 485 -31.81 23.63 10.79
C LEU A 485 -30.70 22.62 10.46
N ILE A 486 -30.69 22.09 9.24
CA ILE A 486 -29.66 21.19 8.74
C ILE A 486 -28.60 22.02 8.01
N ILE A 487 -27.38 22.07 8.56
CA ILE A 487 -26.24 22.77 7.99
C ILE A 487 -25.50 21.82 7.06
N MET A 488 -25.51 22.16 5.75
CA MET A 488 -25.05 21.29 4.68
C MET A 488 -23.66 21.65 4.13
N SER A 489 -22.86 22.40 4.90
CA SER A 489 -21.52 22.87 4.50
C SER A 489 -20.54 21.74 4.14
N ALA A 490 -20.71 20.55 4.72
CA ALA A 490 -19.89 19.37 4.43
C ALA A 490 -20.54 18.39 3.43
N VAL A 491 -21.79 18.63 3.04
CA VAL A 491 -22.51 17.80 2.05
C VAL A 491 -21.99 18.13 0.65
N ASN A 492 -21.42 17.13 -0.03
CA ASN A 492 -20.86 17.30 -1.37
C ASN A 492 -21.74 16.73 -2.48
N PHE A 493 -22.58 15.75 -2.16
CA PHE A 493 -23.58 15.17 -3.06
C PHE A 493 -24.72 14.54 -2.25
N ILE A 494 -25.84 14.32 -2.93
CA ILE A 494 -27.01 13.61 -2.41
C ILE A 494 -27.39 12.57 -3.47
N ASP A 495 -27.49 11.28 -3.09
CA ASP A 495 -28.05 10.27 -3.98
C ASP A 495 -29.58 10.19 -3.83
N THR A 496 -30.22 9.33 -4.65
CA THR A 496 -31.68 9.15 -4.61
C THR A 496 -32.16 8.72 -3.22
N THR A 497 -31.45 7.84 -2.54
CA THR A 497 -31.80 7.35 -1.19
C THR A 497 -31.67 8.46 -0.15
N GLY A 498 -30.61 9.29 -0.26
CA GLY A 498 -30.42 10.46 0.59
C GLY A 498 -31.51 11.52 0.38
N LEU A 499 -31.97 11.72 -0.87
CA LEU A 499 -33.09 12.60 -1.16
C LEU A 499 -34.40 12.08 -0.55
N GLU A 500 -34.73 10.82 -0.77
CA GLU A 500 -35.92 10.18 -0.19
C GLU A 500 -35.89 10.26 1.35
N MET A 501 -34.73 10.08 1.97
CA MET A 501 -34.55 10.24 3.40
C MET A 501 -34.91 11.66 3.86
N LEU A 502 -34.39 12.70 3.18
CA LEU A 502 -34.72 14.10 3.50
C LEU A 502 -36.21 14.39 3.38
N GLN A 503 -36.86 13.87 2.35
CA GLN A 503 -38.32 14.01 2.16
C GLN A 503 -39.09 13.28 3.28
N ARG A 504 -38.73 12.03 3.62
CA ARG A 504 -39.35 11.31 4.74
C ARG A 504 -39.18 12.02 6.07
N LEU A 505 -37.96 12.49 6.37
CA LEU A 505 -37.65 13.25 7.58
C LEU A 505 -38.51 14.52 7.66
N THR A 506 -38.57 15.29 6.59
CA THR A 506 -39.37 16.53 6.52
C THR A 506 -40.85 16.24 6.76
N HIS A 507 -41.43 15.24 6.08
CA HIS A 507 -42.83 14.85 6.29
C HIS A 507 -43.12 14.32 7.70
N ARG A 508 -42.17 13.56 8.27
CA ARG A 508 -42.29 13.05 9.66
C ARG A 508 -42.30 14.17 10.67
N LEU A 509 -41.42 15.15 10.52
CA LEU A 509 -41.30 16.27 11.45
C LEU A 509 -42.43 17.28 11.27
N ALA A 510 -42.95 17.47 10.04
CA ALA A 510 -44.11 18.28 9.77
C ALA A 510 -45.38 17.83 10.54
N ARG A 511 -45.54 16.50 10.76
CA ARG A 511 -46.66 15.95 11.59
C ARG A 511 -46.56 16.30 13.06
N ARG A 512 -45.42 16.87 13.48
CA ARG A 512 -45.12 17.30 14.84
C ARG A 512 -44.95 18.81 14.96
N ASP A 513 -45.39 19.53 13.94
CA ASP A 513 -45.28 20.98 13.80
C ASP A 513 -43.83 21.50 13.82
N VAL A 514 -42.86 20.64 13.41
CA VAL A 514 -41.45 21.00 13.28
C VAL A 514 -41.11 21.30 11.84
N ALA A 515 -40.68 22.55 11.56
CA ALA A 515 -40.21 22.96 10.25
C ALA A 515 -38.74 22.60 10.02
N VAL A 516 -38.43 21.97 8.87
CA VAL A 516 -37.06 21.63 8.47
C VAL A 516 -36.52 22.71 7.54
N HIS A 517 -35.33 23.23 7.88
CA HIS A 517 -34.64 24.26 7.12
C HIS A 517 -33.28 23.76 6.67
N PHE A 518 -32.79 24.28 5.55
CA PHE A 518 -31.44 24.00 5.05
C PHE A 518 -30.61 25.28 5.01
N CYS A 519 -29.32 25.19 5.27
CA CYS A 519 -28.38 26.30 5.01
C CYS A 519 -27.03 25.80 4.50
N GLU A 520 -26.25 26.72 3.92
CA GLU A 520 -24.90 26.48 3.42
C GLU A 520 -24.86 25.35 2.36
N ILE A 521 -25.84 25.27 1.48
CA ILE A 521 -25.90 24.28 0.40
C ILE A 521 -24.88 24.64 -0.66
N LYS A 522 -23.99 23.67 -1.02
CA LYS A 522 -23.03 23.82 -2.10
C LYS A 522 -23.70 23.82 -3.47
N GLY A 523 -23.13 24.58 -4.44
CA GLY A 523 -23.69 24.72 -5.78
C GLY A 523 -24.15 23.41 -6.44
N PRO A 524 -23.30 22.35 -6.55
CA PRO A 524 -23.72 21.09 -7.16
C PRO A 524 -24.89 20.39 -6.46
N VAL A 525 -24.97 20.52 -5.13
CA VAL A 525 -26.08 19.96 -4.33
C VAL A 525 -27.33 20.80 -4.51
N ARG A 526 -27.18 22.12 -4.61
CA ARG A 526 -28.29 23.04 -4.89
C ARG A 526 -28.92 22.76 -6.25
N ASP A 527 -28.09 22.58 -7.28
CA ASP A 527 -28.57 22.25 -8.64
C ASP A 527 -29.37 20.93 -8.62
N GLN A 528 -28.93 19.93 -7.85
CA GLN A 528 -29.66 18.65 -7.67
C GLN A 528 -31.02 18.86 -6.98
N LEU A 529 -31.06 19.66 -5.91
CA LEU A 529 -32.29 19.94 -5.16
C LEU A 529 -33.28 20.78 -5.95
N GLU A 530 -32.83 21.73 -6.77
CA GLU A 530 -33.66 22.50 -7.69
C GLU A 530 -34.35 21.61 -8.73
N HIS A 531 -33.66 20.56 -9.25
CA HIS A 531 -34.27 19.62 -10.20
C HIS A 531 -35.44 18.82 -9.62
N VAL A 532 -35.51 18.67 -8.29
CA VAL A 532 -36.56 17.94 -7.60
C VAL A 532 -37.52 18.85 -6.84
N ALA A 533 -37.62 20.10 -7.25
CA ALA A 533 -38.53 21.11 -6.70
C ALA A 533 -38.54 21.12 -5.17
N VAL A 534 -37.39 21.37 -4.56
CA VAL A 534 -37.20 21.32 -3.09
C VAL A 534 -38.22 22.15 -2.34
N ASP A 535 -38.67 23.25 -2.92
CA ASP A 535 -39.66 24.18 -2.33
C ASP A 535 -41.06 23.54 -2.19
N GLU A 536 -41.37 22.44 -2.90
CA GLU A 536 -42.68 21.78 -2.82
C GLU A 536 -42.80 20.81 -1.61
N TRP A 537 -41.68 20.27 -1.11
CA TRP A 537 -41.69 19.29 -0.04
C TRP A 537 -40.97 19.76 1.24
N LEU A 538 -40.11 20.78 1.15
CA LEU A 538 -39.45 21.36 2.32
C LEU A 538 -40.45 22.22 3.10
N THR A 539 -40.58 21.93 4.41
CA THR A 539 -41.55 22.65 5.26
C THR A 539 -41.06 24.00 5.78
N GLY A 540 -39.72 24.20 5.76
CA GLY A 540 -39.07 25.42 6.18
C GLY A 540 -38.54 26.24 5.00
N ARG A 541 -37.34 26.79 5.15
CA ARG A 541 -36.68 27.69 4.16
C ARG A 541 -35.26 27.23 3.88
N VAL A 542 -34.73 27.65 2.73
CA VAL A 542 -33.32 27.53 2.39
C VAL A 542 -32.63 28.86 2.64
N PHE A 543 -31.60 28.85 3.50
CA PHE A 543 -30.81 30.04 3.84
C PHE A 543 -29.41 29.95 3.21
N GLN A 544 -28.80 31.10 2.92
CA GLN A 544 -27.45 31.13 2.37
C GLN A 544 -26.38 30.83 3.44
N THR A 545 -26.58 31.37 4.63
CA THR A 545 -25.62 31.21 5.73
C THR A 545 -26.32 30.72 6.99
N THR A 546 -25.55 30.10 7.86
CA THR A 546 -26.03 29.69 9.20
C THR A 546 -26.44 30.93 10.02
N ASP A 547 -25.72 32.05 9.89
CA ASP A 547 -26.02 33.28 10.62
C ASP A 547 -27.38 33.91 10.21
N ASP A 548 -27.65 33.93 8.91
CA ASP A 548 -28.94 34.41 8.36
C ASP A 548 -30.11 33.53 8.86
N ALA A 549 -29.92 32.21 8.83
CA ALA A 549 -30.91 31.27 9.36
C ALA A 549 -31.19 31.51 10.86
N PHE A 550 -30.16 31.65 11.68
CA PHE A 550 -30.30 31.88 13.11
C PHE A 550 -30.99 33.23 13.38
N ASN A 551 -30.57 34.32 12.74
CA ASN A 551 -31.19 35.63 12.92
C ASN A 551 -32.69 35.59 12.57
N THR A 552 -33.04 35.00 11.42
CA THR A 552 -34.42 34.90 10.97
C THR A 552 -35.29 34.03 11.89
N LEU A 553 -34.77 32.87 12.33
CA LEU A 553 -35.55 31.91 13.11
C LEU A 553 -35.62 32.27 14.59
N THR A 554 -34.75 33.15 15.10
CA THR A 554 -34.70 33.52 16.51
C THR A 554 -35.30 34.88 16.80
N GLU A 555 -35.51 35.75 15.81
CA GLU A 555 -36.18 37.05 15.96
C GLU A 555 -37.63 36.92 16.46
N ALA A 556 -38.28 35.80 16.22
CA ALA A 556 -39.70 35.58 16.56
C ALA A 556 -39.94 35.02 17.99
N ALA A 557 -38.91 34.51 18.70
CA ALA A 557 -39.07 33.81 20.00
C ALA A 557 -37.85 33.93 20.93
N GLY A 558 -37.90 34.80 21.79
CA GLY A 558 -37.14 35.55 22.81
C GLY A 558 -36.38 34.82 23.83
N LYS A 559 -36.00 33.76 24.17
CA LYS A 559 -35.06 33.42 25.28
C LYS A 559 -33.87 32.60 24.78
N TRP A 560 -32.67 33.20 24.92
CA TRP A 560 -31.39 32.50 24.71
C TRP A 560 -30.87 31.91 26.03
N ILE A 561 -30.13 30.77 25.93
CA ILE A 561 -29.55 30.04 27.05
C ILE A 561 -28.05 29.90 26.86
N TRP A 562 -27.25 30.30 27.83
CA TRP A 562 -25.82 30.04 27.89
C TRP A 562 -25.55 28.65 28.47
N ARG A 563 -24.62 27.92 27.88
CA ARG A 563 -24.14 26.67 28.44
C ARG A 563 -22.66 26.80 28.79
N ASP A 564 -22.35 26.59 30.07
CA ASP A 564 -20.98 26.40 30.53
C ASP A 564 -20.57 24.96 30.22
N VAL A 565 -19.49 24.80 29.45
CA VAL A 565 -18.91 23.49 29.21
C VAL A 565 -18.08 23.10 30.44
N PRO A 566 -18.37 21.96 31.11
CA PRO A 566 -17.52 21.49 32.16
C PRO A 566 -16.09 21.31 31.66
N ALA A 567 -15.10 21.80 32.42
CA ALA A 567 -13.67 21.83 32.05
C ALA A 567 -13.02 20.44 31.85
N ASN A 568 -13.78 19.35 31.81
CA ASN A 568 -13.25 18.00 31.96
C ASN A 568 -13.78 16.97 30.91
N THR A 569 -13.89 17.33 29.66
CA THR A 569 -14.07 16.34 28.56
C THR A 569 -12.98 16.50 27.49
N ARG A 570 -11.73 16.28 27.93
CA ARG A 570 -10.64 15.89 27.04
C ARG A 570 -10.50 14.38 27.18
N ASP A 571 -11.10 13.59 26.28
CA ASP A 571 -10.72 12.21 25.97
C ASP A 571 -10.73 12.02 24.44
#